data_8572a47a9f00e03f812599da1bfe0d71
#
_entry.id   8572a47a9f00e03f812599da1bfe0d71
#
_cell.length_a   1.000
_cell.length_b   1.000
_cell.length_c   1.000
_cell.angle_alpha   90.00
_cell.angle_beta   90.00
_cell.angle_gamma   90.00
#
_symmetry.space_group_name_H-M   'P 1'
#
loop_
_entity.id
_entity.type
_entity.pdbx_description
1 polymer ?
#
loop_
_entity_poly.entity_id
_entity_poly.type
_entity_poly.pdbx_seq_one_letter_code
_entity_poly.pdbx_strand_id
1 'polypeptide(L)'
;MTTTAETITRVLVPDRQRADFVDALFGLSFPLQLEPCVFAVASELSSDYHGGYWAFQSLGNGGFYMAPDVDRGFEVSCENGFEGTLSSDALGITACLYAYSHLSFGEGAFAEVCAEQYHLLREYALD
;
A
#
# COMPACT_ATOMS: atom_id res chain seq x y z
N MET A 1 -20.38 -0.50 29.56
CA MET A 1 -19.33 0.32 28.94
C MET A 1 -19.34 0.12 27.43
N THR A 2 -19.41 1.20 26.72
CA THR A 2 -19.41 1.13 25.27
C THR A 2 -17.99 1.18 24.78
N THR A 3 -17.54 0.14 24.10
CA THR A 3 -16.23 0.15 23.48
C THR A 3 -16.35 0.91 22.18
N THR A 4 -15.74 2.07 22.12
CA THR A 4 -15.66 2.81 20.87
C THR A 4 -14.62 2.11 20.00
N ALA A 5 -15.01 1.72 18.79
CA ALA A 5 -14.05 1.18 17.84
C ALA A 5 -12.99 2.25 17.58
N GLU A 6 -11.74 1.93 17.84
CA GLU A 6 -10.66 2.86 17.59
C GLU A 6 -10.49 3.04 16.09
N THR A 7 -10.55 4.29 15.63
CA THR A 7 -10.27 4.60 14.24
C THR A 7 -8.77 4.48 14.01
N ILE A 8 -8.39 3.68 13.01
CA ILE A 8 -7.00 3.57 12.62
C ILE A 8 -6.60 4.86 11.90
N THR A 9 -5.62 5.55 12.45
CA THR A 9 -5.15 6.81 11.88
C THR A 9 -4.02 6.56 10.89
N ARG A 10 -3.86 7.48 9.94
CA ARG A 10 -2.70 7.49 9.06
C ARG A 10 -1.88 8.75 9.30
N VAL A 11 -0.57 8.61 9.17
CA VAL A 11 0.37 9.72 9.32
C VAL A 11 1.33 9.69 8.14
N LEU A 12 1.45 10.82 7.46
CA LEU A 12 2.40 10.96 6.35
C LEU A 12 3.83 10.80 6.89
N VAL A 13 4.61 9.94 6.25
CA VAL A 13 6.03 9.78 6.59
C VAL A 13 6.79 10.92 5.93
N PRO A 14 7.47 11.81 6.70
CA PRO A 14 8.22 12.92 6.10
C PRO A 14 9.33 12.41 5.17
N ASP A 15 9.60 13.17 4.11
CA ASP A 15 10.58 12.77 3.10
C ASP A 15 11.94 12.36 3.70
N ARG A 16 12.42 13.12 4.67
CA ARG A 16 13.74 12.85 5.30
C ARG A 16 13.75 11.56 6.13
N GLN A 17 12.60 10.98 6.44
CA GLN A 17 12.48 9.77 7.25
C GLN A 17 12.10 8.55 6.42
N ARG A 18 11.81 8.72 5.14
CA ARG A 18 11.26 7.65 4.29
C ARG A 18 12.17 6.44 4.20
N ALA A 19 13.44 6.66 3.93
CA ALA A 19 14.41 5.57 3.75
C ALA A 19 14.55 4.75 5.04
N ASP A 20 14.70 5.43 6.18
CA ASP A 20 14.87 4.75 7.47
C ASP A 20 13.57 4.02 7.87
N PHE A 21 12.43 4.62 7.58
CA PHE A 21 11.12 4.04 7.93
C PHE A 21 10.91 2.70 7.22
N VAL A 22 11.10 2.67 5.90
CA VAL A 22 10.89 1.44 5.15
C VAL A 22 11.99 0.42 5.37
N ASP A 23 13.20 0.87 5.67
CA ASP A 23 14.29 -0.03 6.03
C ASP A 23 13.99 -0.76 7.34
N ALA A 24 13.42 -0.05 8.33
CA ALA A 24 13.04 -0.66 9.59
C ALA A 24 11.93 -1.69 9.44
N LEU A 25 10.97 -1.47 8.52
CA LEU A 25 9.86 -2.40 8.29
C LEU A 25 10.24 -3.57 7.38
N PHE A 26 10.99 -3.31 6.32
CA PHE A 26 11.16 -4.27 5.21
C PHE A 26 12.63 -4.55 4.86
N GLY A 27 13.55 -3.73 5.35
CA GLY A 27 14.96 -3.86 4.96
C GLY A 27 15.14 -3.66 3.47
N LEU A 28 16.14 -4.33 2.90
CA LEU A 28 16.45 -4.24 1.47
C LEU A 28 15.34 -4.78 0.58
N SER A 29 14.43 -5.56 1.14
CA SER A 29 13.31 -6.09 0.36
C SER A 29 12.34 -5.01 -0.08
N PHE A 30 12.35 -3.83 0.57
CA PHE A 30 11.52 -2.73 0.11
C PHE A 30 11.93 -2.25 -1.29
N PRO A 31 13.16 -1.77 -1.51
CA PRO A 31 13.52 -1.28 -2.84
C PRO A 31 13.69 -2.40 -3.86
N LEU A 32 14.03 -3.61 -3.42
CA LEU A 32 14.30 -4.70 -4.35
C LEU A 32 13.05 -5.49 -4.75
N GLN A 33 12.03 -5.53 -3.91
CA GLN A 33 10.85 -6.36 -4.14
C GLN A 33 9.53 -5.61 -4.00
N LEU A 34 9.29 -4.96 -2.86
CA LEU A 34 7.98 -4.37 -2.56
C LEU A 34 7.67 -3.18 -3.46
N GLU A 35 8.54 -2.20 -3.50
CA GLU A 35 8.31 -0.98 -4.28
C GLU A 35 8.10 -1.29 -5.77
N PRO A 36 8.98 -2.09 -6.43
CA PRO A 36 8.75 -2.44 -7.82
C PRO A 36 7.45 -3.20 -8.04
N CYS A 37 7.07 -4.06 -7.12
CA CYS A 37 5.82 -4.82 -7.20
C CYS A 37 4.60 -3.90 -7.14
N VAL A 38 4.61 -2.94 -6.20
CA VAL A 38 3.52 -1.97 -6.07
C VAL A 38 3.37 -1.15 -7.35
N PHE A 39 4.47 -0.67 -7.92
CA PHE A 39 4.42 0.11 -9.16
C PHE A 39 3.91 -0.72 -10.33
N ALA A 40 4.34 -1.97 -10.42
CA ALA A 40 3.87 -2.88 -11.48
C ALA A 40 2.37 -3.13 -11.36
N VAL A 41 1.87 -3.36 -10.15
CA VAL A 41 0.43 -3.57 -9.92
C VAL A 41 -0.35 -2.32 -10.27
N ALA A 42 0.13 -1.14 -9.87
CA ALA A 42 -0.56 0.12 -10.19
C ALA A 42 -0.66 0.32 -11.70
N SER A 43 0.41 0.00 -12.44
CA SER A 43 0.42 0.10 -13.90
C SER A 43 -0.57 -0.88 -14.56
N GLU A 44 -0.72 -2.07 -13.99
CA GLU A 44 -1.69 -3.05 -14.49
C GLU A 44 -3.13 -2.65 -14.17
N LEU A 45 -3.37 -2.08 -12.98
CA LEU A 45 -4.71 -1.68 -12.58
C LEU A 45 -5.20 -0.46 -13.34
N SER A 46 -4.30 0.47 -13.67
CA SER A 46 -4.70 1.75 -14.25
C SER A 46 -3.87 2.08 -15.48
N SER A 47 -4.53 2.13 -16.63
CA SER A 47 -3.87 2.50 -17.89
C SER A 47 -3.49 3.97 -17.95
N ASP A 48 -4.05 4.81 -17.08
CA ASP A 48 -3.71 6.24 -17.04
C ASP A 48 -2.71 6.57 -15.93
N TYR A 49 -2.12 5.56 -15.28
CA TYR A 49 -1.00 5.76 -14.37
C TYR A 49 0.32 5.73 -15.15
N HIS A 50 1.09 6.80 -15.05
CA HIS A 50 2.33 6.96 -15.80
C HIS A 50 3.54 7.29 -14.93
N GLY A 51 3.51 6.87 -13.67
CA GLY A 51 4.59 7.15 -12.73
C GLY A 51 4.33 8.41 -11.92
N GLY A 52 5.38 8.93 -11.28
CA GLY A 52 5.29 10.10 -10.45
C GLY A 52 5.75 9.82 -9.02
N TYR A 53 5.59 10.82 -8.17
CA TYR A 53 5.99 10.75 -6.77
C TYR A 53 4.88 10.09 -5.95
N TRP A 54 5.28 9.18 -5.05
CA TRP A 54 4.34 8.50 -4.15
C TRP A 54 4.60 8.92 -2.70
N ALA A 55 3.53 9.22 -1.99
CA ALA A 55 3.60 9.51 -0.56
C ALA A 55 3.57 8.21 0.24
N PHE A 56 4.29 8.16 1.34
CA PHE A 56 4.32 7.01 2.26
C PHE A 56 3.46 7.33 3.47
N GLN A 57 2.59 6.39 3.84
CA GLN A 57 1.66 6.55 4.95
C GLN A 57 1.91 5.46 6.00
N SER A 58 2.10 5.90 7.24
CA SER A 58 2.21 5.03 8.40
C SER A 58 0.83 4.91 9.05
N LEU A 59 0.42 3.70 9.39
CA LEU A 59 -0.87 3.47 10.03
C LEU A 59 -0.73 3.25 11.53
N GLY A 60 -1.72 3.71 12.29
CA GLY A 60 -1.71 3.59 13.75
C GLY A 60 -1.69 2.17 14.27
N ASN A 61 -2.07 1.18 13.44
CA ASN A 61 -2.00 -0.23 13.79
C ASN A 61 -0.67 -0.90 13.44
N GLY A 62 0.30 -0.14 12.96
CA GLY A 62 1.60 -0.68 12.52
C GLY A 62 1.67 -0.97 11.04
N GLY A 63 0.61 -0.70 10.29
CA GLY A 63 0.59 -0.91 8.86
C GLY A 63 1.30 0.19 8.09
N PHE A 64 1.44 -0.04 6.79
CA PHE A 64 2.08 0.90 5.87
C PHE A 64 1.47 0.76 4.49
N TYR A 65 1.27 1.89 3.80
CA TYR A 65 1.00 1.87 2.38
C TYR A 65 1.61 3.10 1.71
N MET A 66 1.66 3.07 0.40
CA MET A 66 2.12 4.19 -0.41
C MET A 66 1.10 4.45 -1.51
N ALA A 67 1.00 5.70 -1.93
CA ALA A 67 0.01 6.11 -2.94
C ALA A 67 0.54 7.28 -3.75
N PRO A 68 0.12 7.41 -5.03
CA PRO A 68 0.50 8.56 -5.84
C PRO A 68 0.12 9.87 -5.14
N ASP A 69 1.06 10.81 -5.07
CA ASP A 69 0.84 12.09 -4.41
C ASP A 69 0.29 13.10 -5.40
N VAL A 70 -0.91 12.83 -5.89
CA VAL A 70 -1.63 13.71 -6.82
C VAL A 70 -3.11 13.74 -6.44
N ASP A 71 -3.76 14.86 -6.72
CA ASP A 71 -5.18 15.03 -6.42
C ASP A 71 -6.00 14.81 -7.69
N ARG A 72 -6.09 13.55 -8.10
CA ARG A 72 -6.94 13.15 -9.21
C ARG A 72 -7.38 11.71 -9.07
N GLY A 73 -8.41 11.32 -9.82
CA GLY A 73 -8.84 9.93 -9.94
C GLY A 73 -8.05 9.19 -11.01
N PHE A 74 -8.04 7.88 -10.89
CA PHE A 74 -7.43 6.98 -11.86
C PHE A 74 -8.47 5.97 -12.32
N GLU A 75 -8.57 5.78 -13.62
CA GLU A 75 -9.42 4.75 -14.18
C GLU A 75 -8.78 3.39 -13.97
N VAL A 76 -9.50 2.45 -13.39
CA VAL A 76 -8.97 1.13 -13.07
C VAL A 76 -9.85 0.03 -13.66
N SER A 77 -9.19 -1.10 -13.95
CA SER A 77 -9.84 -2.32 -14.37
C SER A 77 -9.17 -3.47 -13.62
N CYS A 78 -9.95 -4.23 -12.88
CA CYS A 78 -9.45 -5.35 -12.06
C CYS A 78 -9.84 -6.68 -12.70
N GLU A 79 -9.05 -7.72 -12.42
CA GLU A 79 -9.31 -9.07 -12.94
C GLU A 79 -10.68 -9.62 -12.55
N ASN A 80 -11.19 -9.20 -11.39
CA ASN A 80 -12.50 -9.63 -10.91
C ASN A 80 -13.68 -8.95 -11.63
N GLY A 81 -13.39 -8.16 -12.66
CA GLY A 81 -14.42 -7.47 -13.44
C GLY A 81 -14.76 -6.07 -12.98
N PHE A 82 -14.16 -5.59 -11.89
CA PHE A 82 -14.40 -4.22 -11.45
C PHE A 82 -13.79 -3.22 -12.44
N GLU A 83 -14.59 -2.26 -12.86
CA GLU A 83 -14.15 -1.12 -13.66
C GLU A 83 -14.72 0.14 -13.02
N GLY A 84 -13.90 1.17 -12.91
CA GLY A 84 -14.35 2.42 -12.32
C GLY A 84 -13.19 3.37 -12.09
N THR A 85 -13.45 4.41 -11.30
CA THR A 85 -12.45 5.42 -10.98
C THR A 85 -12.12 5.34 -9.49
N LEU A 86 -10.84 5.24 -9.17
CA LEU A 86 -10.36 5.30 -7.78
C LEU A 86 -9.60 6.60 -7.56
N SER A 87 -9.68 7.15 -6.34
CA SER A 87 -8.79 8.22 -5.94
C SER A 87 -7.34 7.74 -5.97
N SER A 88 -6.39 8.68 -5.97
CA SER A 88 -4.97 8.31 -5.88
C SER A 88 -4.68 7.51 -4.62
N ASP A 89 -5.31 7.89 -3.50
CA ASP A 89 -5.16 7.17 -2.23
C ASP A 89 -5.70 5.74 -2.34
N ALA A 90 -6.89 5.57 -2.90
CA ALA A 90 -7.50 4.24 -3.07
C ALA A 90 -6.72 3.38 -4.07
N LEU A 91 -6.15 3.98 -5.11
CA LEU A 91 -5.28 3.24 -6.04
C LEU A 91 -4.06 2.71 -5.30
N GLY A 92 -3.43 3.54 -4.47
CA GLY A 92 -2.26 3.14 -3.69
C GLY A 92 -2.58 2.02 -2.71
N ILE A 93 -3.68 2.12 -1.98
CA ILE A 93 -4.12 1.07 -1.05
C ILE A 93 -4.34 -0.23 -1.80
N THR A 94 -5.06 -0.17 -2.93
CA THR A 94 -5.35 -1.36 -3.73
C THR A 94 -4.08 -2.00 -4.26
N ALA A 95 -3.17 -1.20 -4.82
CA ALA A 95 -1.90 -1.71 -5.34
C ALA A 95 -1.07 -2.36 -4.23
N CYS A 96 -1.02 -1.75 -3.05
CA CYS A 96 -0.29 -2.32 -1.92
C CYS A 96 -0.91 -3.62 -1.43
N LEU A 97 -2.24 -3.71 -1.37
CA LEU A 97 -2.90 -4.95 -0.96
C LEU A 97 -2.58 -6.10 -1.93
N TYR A 98 -2.62 -5.85 -3.23
CA TYR A 98 -2.25 -6.86 -4.22
C TYR A 98 -0.77 -7.24 -4.10
N ALA A 99 0.11 -6.26 -3.92
CA ALA A 99 1.54 -6.53 -3.79
C ALA A 99 1.84 -7.37 -2.54
N TYR A 100 1.27 -6.98 -1.39
CA TYR A 100 1.45 -7.74 -0.16
C TYR A 100 0.94 -9.18 -0.30
N SER A 101 -0.25 -9.34 -0.88
CA SER A 101 -0.82 -10.66 -1.10
C SER A 101 0.09 -11.51 -1.98
N HIS A 102 0.54 -10.96 -3.10
CA HIS A 102 1.41 -11.66 -4.03
C HIS A 102 2.73 -12.07 -3.37
N LEU A 103 3.39 -11.14 -2.68
CA LEU A 103 4.69 -11.39 -2.07
C LEU A 103 4.60 -12.30 -0.83
N SER A 104 3.43 -12.39 -0.19
CA SER A 104 3.23 -13.26 0.95
C SER A 104 3.28 -14.74 0.61
N PHE A 105 3.12 -15.09 -0.67
CA PHE A 105 3.22 -16.48 -1.13
C PHE A 105 4.66 -16.96 -1.23
N GLY A 106 5.65 -16.06 -1.12
CA GLY A 106 7.05 -16.45 -1.09
C GLY A 106 7.43 -17.12 0.23
N GLU A 107 8.71 -17.31 0.44
CA GLU A 107 9.23 -17.93 1.66
C GLU A 107 10.09 -16.94 2.45
N GLY A 108 10.22 -17.19 3.75
CA GLY A 108 11.10 -16.44 4.62
C GLY A 108 10.44 -15.26 5.33
N ALA A 109 11.27 -14.50 6.02
CA ALA A 109 10.80 -13.42 6.91
C ALA A 109 10.06 -12.32 6.15
N PHE A 110 10.52 -11.96 4.96
CA PHE A 110 9.87 -10.91 4.19
C PHE A 110 8.45 -11.30 3.77
N ALA A 111 8.25 -12.57 3.38
CA ALA A 111 6.91 -13.06 3.03
C ALA A 111 5.97 -12.97 4.24
N GLU A 112 6.46 -13.26 5.43
CA GLU A 112 5.67 -13.15 6.67
C GLU A 112 5.33 -11.69 6.97
N VAL A 113 6.27 -10.76 6.77
CA VAL A 113 6.02 -9.34 6.93
C VAL A 113 4.94 -8.87 5.94
N CYS A 114 5.00 -9.32 4.70
CA CYS A 114 3.98 -8.98 3.69
C CYS A 114 2.60 -9.50 4.10
N ALA A 115 2.51 -10.73 4.61
CA ALA A 115 1.25 -11.28 5.09
C ALA A 115 0.68 -10.45 6.24
N GLU A 116 1.51 -10.06 7.20
CA GLU A 116 1.09 -9.22 8.30
C GLU A 116 0.64 -7.84 7.79
N GLN A 117 1.42 -7.21 6.93
CA GLN A 117 1.07 -5.90 6.37
C GLN A 117 -0.21 -5.94 5.55
N TYR A 118 -0.47 -7.04 4.85
CA TYR A 118 -1.73 -7.23 4.16
C TYR A 118 -2.91 -7.11 5.13
N HIS A 119 -2.85 -7.81 6.25
CA HIS A 119 -3.93 -7.78 7.23
C HIS A 119 -4.09 -6.40 7.89
N LEU A 120 -2.97 -5.75 8.22
CA LEU A 120 -3.01 -4.42 8.84
C LEU A 120 -3.60 -3.37 7.88
N LEU A 121 -3.19 -3.41 6.63
CA LEU A 121 -3.72 -2.47 5.63
C LEU A 121 -5.19 -2.76 5.32
N ARG A 122 -5.56 -4.03 5.21
CA ARG A 122 -6.94 -4.43 4.96
C ARG A 122 -7.85 -3.95 6.10
N GLU A 123 -7.40 -4.06 7.34
CA GLU A 123 -8.14 -3.56 8.49
C GLU A 123 -8.41 -2.07 8.38
N TYR A 124 -7.40 -1.29 8.00
CA TYR A 124 -7.56 0.14 7.77
C TYR A 124 -8.53 0.42 6.62
N ALA A 125 -8.39 -0.29 5.51
CA ALA A 125 -9.20 -0.06 4.31
C ALA A 125 -10.68 -0.39 4.52
N LEU A 126 -10.99 -1.32 5.41
CA LEU A 126 -12.37 -1.73 5.71
C LEU A 126 -12.99 -0.97 6.88
N ASP A 127 -12.21 -0.14 7.53
CA ASP A 127 -12.66 0.60 8.71
C ASP A 127 -13.56 1.79 8.35
#